data_630c91fac68e80e05eb08b4d337ef427
#
_entry.id   630c91fac68e80e05eb08b4d337ef427
#
_cell.length_a   1.000
_cell.length_b   1.000
_cell.length_c   1.000
_cell.angle_alpha   90.00
_cell.angle_beta   90.00
_cell.angle_gamma   90.00
#
_symmetry.space_group_name_H-M   'P 1'
#
loop_
_entity.id
_entity.type
_entity.pdbx_description
1 polymer ?
#
loop_
_entity_poly.entity_id
_entity_poly.type
_entity_poly.pdbx_seq_one_letter_code
_entity_poly.pdbx_strand_id
1 'polypeptide(L)'
;VDNDGEVIFIYTPPSLHSRSTSKARDRQHAAKLFRDFKEKEKEDPAQYRTFHFSSHENPYISKEALESMKRDMSALAYRMEILAEDIDEEPCALWTREMIEKARVSNAPRLSRIVVSVDPSASSTGNEAGIIVAGLYEKNGYVLADKTLQGSPLTWAKAAVAAYHEYRADRIIAEKNNGGEMVQEVLRQVDQSVHIVLVNASRDKETRAEPVVALYEQGHIHHVGNFYALEDEMCYWVPGDPSPNRMD
;
A
#
# COMPACT_ATOMS: atom_id res chain seq x y z
N VAL A 1 9.05 36.06 -12.83
CA VAL A 1 8.60 35.15 -11.77
C VAL A 1 9.37 35.56 -10.53
N ASP A 2 8.70 36.21 -9.57
CA ASP A 2 9.32 36.56 -8.30
C ASP A 2 9.67 35.25 -7.58
N ASN A 3 10.95 35.07 -7.27
CA ASN A 3 11.46 33.87 -6.62
C ASN A 3 11.26 33.87 -5.09
N ASP A 4 10.55 34.85 -4.53
CA ASP A 4 10.35 35.05 -3.09
C ASP A 4 8.90 34.80 -2.65
N GLY A 5 8.14 34.02 -3.42
CA GLY A 5 6.76 33.68 -3.08
C GLY A 5 6.68 32.62 -1.99
N GLU A 6 5.88 32.88 -0.94
CA GLU A 6 5.50 31.87 0.05
C GLU A 6 4.31 31.05 -0.45
N VAL A 7 4.31 29.74 -0.18
CA VAL A 7 3.19 28.84 -0.46
C VAL A 7 2.69 28.25 0.85
N ILE A 8 1.42 28.44 1.14
CA ILE A 8 0.76 27.88 2.33
C ILE A 8 -0.24 26.82 1.87
N PHE A 9 -0.08 25.60 2.38
CA PHE A 9 -1.03 24.50 2.20
C PHE A 9 -1.86 24.37 3.48
N ILE A 10 -3.19 24.47 3.34
CA ILE A 10 -4.13 24.32 4.45
C ILE A 10 -5.04 23.14 4.12
N TYR A 11 -5.19 22.21 5.07
CA TYR A 11 -6.13 21.11 4.92
C TYR A 11 -6.68 20.67 6.29
N THR A 12 -7.81 19.97 6.25
CA THR A 12 -8.33 19.22 7.39
C THR A 12 -8.19 17.73 7.06
N PRO A 13 -7.77 16.87 7.99
CA PRO A 13 -7.72 15.43 7.75
C PRO A 13 -9.07 14.95 7.19
N PRO A 14 -9.10 14.26 6.04
CA PRO A 14 -10.35 13.89 5.41
C PRO A 14 -11.11 12.88 6.28
N SER A 15 -12.40 13.10 6.49
CA SER A 15 -13.27 12.13 7.16
C SER A 15 -13.35 10.81 6.39
N LEU A 16 -13.75 9.73 7.05
CA LEU A 16 -13.95 8.43 6.40
C LEU A 16 -14.90 8.51 5.21
N HIS A 17 -15.98 9.30 5.35
CA HIS A 17 -16.91 9.56 4.25
C HIS A 17 -16.25 10.32 3.09
N SER A 18 -15.48 11.36 3.38
CA SER A 18 -14.73 12.11 2.37
C SER A 18 -13.71 11.23 1.65
N ARG A 19 -13.06 10.32 2.34
CA ARG A 19 -12.13 9.34 1.75
C ARG A 19 -12.85 8.37 0.82
N SER A 20 -13.98 7.79 1.25
CA SER A 20 -14.74 6.83 0.45
C SER A 20 -15.37 7.45 -0.81
N THR A 21 -15.74 8.73 -0.78
CA THR A 21 -16.36 9.45 -1.89
C THR A 21 -15.37 10.21 -2.77
N SER A 22 -14.12 10.35 -2.34
CA SER A 22 -13.09 11.08 -3.09
C SER A 22 -12.76 10.38 -4.40
N LYS A 23 -12.76 11.16 -5.49
CA LYS A 23 -12.24 10.75 -6.80
C LYS A 23 -10.74 11.01 -6.95
N ALA A 24 -10.08 11.51 -5.93
CA ALA A 24 -8.65 11.75 -5.94
C ALA A 24 -7.88 10.42 -6.08
N ARG A 25 -6.83 10.42 -6.89
CA ARG A 25 -5.96 9.25 -7.09
C ARG A 25 -5.29 8.82 -5.78
N ASP A 26 -4.97 9.76 -4.92
CA ASP A 26 -4.40 9.54 -3.59
C ASP A 26 -5.24 10.26 -2.54
N ARG A 27 -6.02 9.51 -1.77
CA ARG A 27 -6.92 10.02 -0.74
C ARG A 27 -6.17 10.62 0.45
N GLN A 28 -4.88 10.29 0.60
CA GLN A 28 -4.03 10.76 1.69
C GLN A 28 -2.95 11.74 1.23
N HIS A 29 -3.09 12.29 0.04
CA HIS A 29 -2.11 13.21 -0.53
C HIS A 29 -1.71 14.35 0.44
N ALA A 30 -2.68 14.97 1.12
CA ALA A 30 -2.43 16.07 2.04
C ALA A 30 -1.65 15.61 3.29
N ALA A 31 -2.00 14.47 3.88
CA ALA A 31 -1.29 13.90 5.03
C ALA A 31 0.15 13.51 4.67
N LYS A 32 0.35 12.92 3.49
CA LYS A 32 1.70 12.61 2.97
C LYS A 32 2.53 13.86 2.78
N LEU A 33 1.94 14.91 2.20
CA LEU A 33 2.60 16.20 2.00
C LEU A 33 2.99 16.85 3.34
N PHE A 34 2.11 16.79 4.34
CA PHE A 34 2.39 17.30 5.68
C PHE A 34 3.56 16.56 6.33
N ARG A 35 3.61 15.24 6.26
CA ARG A 35 4.72 14.44 6.78
C ARG A 35 6.04 14.74 6.07
N ASP A 36 6.01 14.84 4.75
CA ASP A 36 7.19 15.22 3.96
C ASP A 36 7.72 16.59 4.36
N PHE A 37 6.82 17.57 4.55
CA PHE A 37 7.22 18.91 5.00
C PHE A 37 7.74 18.92 6.45
N LYS A 38 7.19 18.08 7.32
CA LYS A 38 7.66 17.93 8.69
C LYS A 38 9.08 17.36 8.76
N GLU A 39 9.44 16.43 7.87
CA GLU A 39 10.82 15.96 7.75
C GLU A 39 11.73 17.04 7.15
N LYS A 40 11.30 17.73 6.10
CA LYS A 40 12.05 18.85 5.51
C LYS A 40 12.25 20.02 6.48
N GLU A 41 11.29 20.29 7.36
CA GLU A 41 11.43 21.31 8.42
C GLU A 41 12.59 20.99 9.39
N LYS A 42 12.87 19.70 9.65
CA LYS A 42 14.01 19.31 10.48
C LYS A 42 15.35 19.61 9.80
N GLU A 43 15.39 19.50 8.46
CA GLU A 43 16.59 19.75 7.66
C GLU A 43 16.78 21.25 7.38
N ASP A 44 15.71 21.94 7.02
CA ASP A 44 15.72 23.39 6.71
C ASP A 44 14.52 24.13 7.34
N PRO A 45 14.61 24.48 8.62
CA PRO A 45 13.54 25.18 9.33
C PRO A 45 13.34 26.64 8.88
N ALA A 46 14.20 27.19 8.03
CA ALA A 46 14.02 28.53 7.48
C ALA A 46 13.08 28.49 6.26
N GLN A 47 13.13 27.44 5.49
CA GLN A 47 12.34 27.29 4.28
C GLN A 47 11.01 26.55 4.51
N TYR A 48 10.98 25.59 5.42
CA TYR A 48 9.79 24.76 5.69
C TYR A 48 9.28 24.98 7.11
N ARG A 49 7.95 25.11 7.23
CA ARG A 49 7.24 25.19 8.52
C ARG A 49 5.97 24.38 8.45
N THR A 50 5.71 23.60 9.50
CA THR A 50 4.49 22.84 9.65
C THR A 50 3.76 23.27 10.92
N PHE A 51 2.44 23.36 10.83
CA PHE A 51 1.57 23.71 11.94
C PHE A 51 0.45 22.69 12.02
N HIS A 52 0.12 22.31 13.24
CA HIS A 52 -1.00 21.42 13.51
C HIS A 52 -1.84 22.05 14.62
N PHE A 53 -3.13 22.15 14.40
CA PHE A 53 -4.07 22.74 15.35
C PHE A 53 -5.25 21.78 15.57
N SER A 54 -5.51 21.45 16.82
CA SER A 54 -6.73 20.75 17.19
C SER A 54 -7.88 21.74 17.49
N SER A 55 -9.12 21.27 17.44
CA SER A 55 -10.27 22.11 17.82
C SER A 55 -10.22 22.54 19.29
N HIS A 56 -9.48 21.84 20.15
CA HIS A 56 -9.26 22.23 21.54
C HIS A 56 -8.44 23.50 21.72
N GLU A 57 -7.62 23.84 20.74
CA GLU A 57 -6.79 25.05 20.75
C GLU A 57 -7.55 26.27 20.24
N ASN A 58 -8.77 26.07 19.71
CA ASN A 58 -9.60 27.17 19.23
C ASN A 58 -10.34 27.85 20.42
N PRO A 59 -9.99 29.10 20.76
CA PRO A 59 -10.57 29.79 21.90
C PRO A 59 -12.07 30.15 21.72
N TYR A 60 -12.60 30.02 20.50
CA TYR A 60 -13.99 30.34 20.18
C TYR A 60 -14.93 29.14 20.29
N ILE A 61 -14.41 27.92 20.51
CA ILE A 61 -15.21 26.72 20.71
C ILE A 61 -15.26 26.41 22.21
N SER A 62 -16.48 26.29 22.77
CA SER A 62 -16.61 25.95 24.19
C SER A 62 -16.23 24.49 24.44
N LYS A 63 -15.66 24.22 25.61
CA LYS A 63 -15.31 22.88 26.05
C LYS A 63 -16.53 21.96 26.13
N GLU A 64 -17.67 22.53 26.56
CA GLU A 64 -18.95 21.81 26.66
C GLU A 64 -19.43 21.35 25.25
N ALA A 65 -19.25 22.19 24.23
CA ALA A 65 -19.55 21.81 22.84
C ALA A 65 -18.68 20.66 22.35
N LEU A 66 -17.37 20.69 22.64
CA LEU A 66 -16.44 19.61 22.28
C LEU A 66 -16.78 18.30 23.02
N GLU A 67 -17.13 18.36 24.30
CA GLU A 67 -17.57 17.19 25.07
C GLU A 67 -18.92 16.64 24.58
N SER A 68 -19.82 17.50 24.09
CA SER A 68 -21.06 17.05 23.47
C SER A 68 -20.74 16.31 22.14
N MET A 69 -19.93 16.90 21.27
CA MET A 69 -19.51 16.26 20.02
C MET A 69 -18.84 14.91 20.27
N LYS A 70 -17.98 14.81 21.30
CA LYS A 70 -17.32 13.56 21.67
C LYS A 70 -18.31 12.44 22.01
N ARG A 71 -19.46 12.75 22.59
CA ARG A 71 -20.50 11.76 22.92
C ARG A 71 -21.25 11.26 21.70
N ASP A 72 -21.38 12.12 20.69
CA ASP A 72 -22.16 11.88 19.49
C ASP A 72 -21.30 11.31 18.30
N MET A 73 -19.97 11.25 18.49
CA MET A 73 -19.02 10.78 17.48
C MET A 73 -18.36 9.47 17.90
N SER A 74 -17.94 8.66 16.92
CA SER A 74 -17.04 7.55 17.19
C SER A 74 -15.68 8.06 17.66
N ALA A 75 -14.93 7.26 18.42
CA ALA A 75 -13.60 7.64 18.90
C ALA A 75 -12.67 8.02 17.74
N LEU A 76 -12.78 7.33 16.61
CA LEU A 76 -12.02 7.60 15.42
C LEU A 76 -12.42 8.93 14.76
N ALA A 77 -13.72 9.18 14.58
CA ALA A 77 -14.21 10.44 14.04
C ALA A 77 -13.76 11.63 14.92
N TYR A 78 -13.79 11.48 16.23
CA TYR A 78 -13.32 12.50 17.16
C TYR A 78 -11.83 12.80 16.98
N ARG A 79 -10.99 11.77 16.82
CA ARG A 79 -9.55 11.94 16.55
C ARG A 79 -9.30 12.69 15.24
N MET A 80 -10.02 12.35 14.18
CA MET A 80 -9.86 12.98 12.86
C MET A 80 -10.42 14.40 12.83
N GLU A 81 -11.65 14.60 13.29
CA GLU A 81 -12.40 15.86 13.11
C GLU A 81 -12.07 16.90 14.18
N ILE A 82 -11.85 16.47 15.43
CA ILE A 82 -11.65 17.37 16.58
C ILE A 82 -10.17 17.51 16.93
N LEU A 83 -9.42 16.40 16.95
CA LEU A 83 -7.98 16.44 17.24
C LEU A 83 -7.14 16.72 15.99
N ALA A 84 -7.77 16.75 14.81
CA ALA A 84 -7.11 16.91 13.51
C ALA A 84 -5.97 15.89 13.27
N GLU A 85 -6.08 14.68 13.85
CA GLU A 85 -5.09 13.64 13.68
C GLU A 85 -5.16 13.05 12.28
N ASP A 86 -4.02 12.98 11.61
CA ASP A 86 -3.86 12.17 10.40
C ASP A 86 -3.77 10.70 10.81
N ILE A 87 -4.86 9.98 10.63
CA ILE A 87 -4.91 8.57 10.94
C ILE A 87 -4.48 7.79 9.70
N ASP A 88 -3.36 7.11 9.83
CA ASP A 88 -2.74 6.34 8.75
C ASP A 88 -3.44 5.01 8.47
N GLU A 89 -4.38 4.61 9.33
CA GLU A 89 -5.12 3.36 9.22
C GLU A 89 -6.56 3.62 8.77
N GLU A 90 -7.02 2.86 7.79
CA GLU A 90 -8.45 2.75 7.50
C GLU A 90 -9.06 1.77 8.51
N PRO A 91 -10.09 2.16 9.28
CA PRO A 91 -10.62 1.31 10.35
C PRO A 91 -11.20 -0.02 9.90
N CYS A 92 -11.51 -0.11 8.61
CA CYS A 92 -12.02 -1.33 7.99
C CYS A 92 -10.97 -2.02 7.10
N ALA A 93 -9.73 -1.51 7.08
CA ALA A 93 -8.64 -2.19 6.38
C ALA A 93 -8.31 -3.52 7.07
N LEU A 94 -7.98 -4.52 6.28
CA LEU A 94 -7.63 -5.84 6.79
C LEU A 94 -6.26 -5.87 7.47
N TRP A 95 -5.33 -5.01 7.02
CA TRP A 95 -3.99 -4.89 7.59
C TRP A 95 -3.81 -3.56 8.31
N THR A 96 -3.14 -3.59 9.46
CA THR A 96 -2.73 -2.40 10.21
C THR A 96 -1.24 -2.16 10.07
N ARG A 97 -0.79 -0.92 10.26
CA ARG A 97 0.65 -0.60 10.30
C ARG A 97 1.36 -1.39 11.39
N GLU A 98 0.73 -1.58 12.53
CA GLU A 98 1.30 -2.35 13.63
C GLU A 98 1.56 -3.81 13.23
N MET A 99 0.63 -4.45 12.49
CA MET A 99 0.82 -5.80 11.96
C MET A 99 2.02 -5.86 11.00
N ILE A 100 2.13 -4.90 10.09
CA ILE A 100 3.24 -4.82 9.14
C ILE A 100 4.58 -4.62 9.86
N GLU A 101 4.65 -3.70 10.84
CA GLU A 101 5.88 -3.46 11.60
C GLU A 101 6.29 -4.68 12.44
N LYS A 102 5.35 -5.39 13.04
CA LYS A 102 5.63 -6.67 13.73
C LYS A 102 6.13 -7.76 12.78
N ALA A 103 5.69 -7.74 11.54
CA ALA A 103 6.11 -8.69 10.50
C ALA A 103 7.50 -8.38 9.92
N ARG A 104 8.09 -7.21 10.22
CA ARG A 104 9.34 -6.76 9.64
C ARG A 104 10.54 -7.50 10.18
N VAL A 105 11.40 -7.96 9.28
CA VAL A 105 12.67 -8.61 9.61
C VAL A 105 13.80 -8.05 8.75
N SER A 106 15.04 -8.14 9.26
CA SER A 106 16.21 -7.64 8.51
C SER A 106 16.68 -8.61 7.43
N ASN A 107 16.47 -9.92 7.64
CA ASN A 107 16.96 -10.96 6.72
C ASN A 107 15.99 -12.14 6.70
N ALA A 108 15.89 -12.80 5.54
CA ALA A 108 15.22 -14.09 5.43
C ALA A 108 16.19 -15.25 5.76
N PRO A 109 15.69 -16.37 6.28
CA PRO A 109 16.46 -17.60 6.36
C PRO A 109 16.72 -18.18 4.95
N ARG A 110 17.40 -19.34 4.88
CA ARG A 110 17.51 -20.05 3.60
C ARG A 110 16.13 -20.58 3.18
N LEU A 111 15.55 -19.92 2.18
CA LEU A 111 14.22 -20.24 1.70
C LEU A 111 14.19 -21.58 0.94
N SER A 112 13.13 -22.33 1.13
CA SER A 112 12.89 -23.62 0.46
C SER A 112 12.25 -23.44 -0.91
N ARG A 113 11.56 -22.29 -1.12
CA ARG A 113 10.92 -21.91 -2.38
C ARG A 113 10.88 -20.40 -2.51
N ILE A 114 11.09 -19.91 -3.73
CA ILE A 114 10.90 -18.48 -4.07
C ILE A 114 10.03 -18.40 -5.31
N VAL A 115 9.09 -17.47 -5.32
CA VAL A 115 8.17 -17.23 -6.44
C VAL A 115 8.13 -15.73 -6.78
N VAL A 116 7.87 -15.42 -8.04
CA VAL A 116 7.52 -14.09 -8.51
C VAL A 116 6.05 -14.10 -8.86
N SER A 117 5.23 -13.36 -8.15
CA SER A 117 3.82 -13.16 -8.49
C SER A 117 3.68 -12.00 -9.46
N VAL A 118 2.82 -12.15 -10.46
CA VAL A 118 2.54 -11.11 -11.45
C VAL A 118 1.04 -10.94 -11.61
N ASP A 119 0.55 -9.74 -11.28
CA ASP A 119 -0.80 -9.28 -11.64
C ASP A 119 -0.67 -8.24 -12.77
N PRO A 120 -0.89 -8.66 -14.03
CA PRO A 120 -0.72 -7.77 -15.17
C PRO A 120 -1.86 -6.76 -15.23
N SER A 121 -1.54 -5.49 -15.47
CA SER A 121 -2.57 -4.50 -15.75
C SER A 121 -3.29 -4.81 -17.07
N ALA A 122 -4.62 -4.81 -17.05
CA ALA A 122 -5.46 -5.05 -18.23
C ALA A 122 -5.43 -3.89 -19.25
N SER A 123 -4.87 -2.73 -18.91
CA SER A 123 -4.85 -1.54 -19.78
C SER A 123 -3.43 -1.05 -20.05
N SER A 124 -3.17 -0.70 -21.31
CA SER A 124 -1.90 -0.09 -21.76
C SER A 124 -1.71 1.35 -21.26
N THR A 125 -2.73 1.95 -20.67
CA THR A 125 -2.74 3.36 -20.27
C THR A 125 -3.11 3.50 -18.79
N GLY A 126 -2.12 3.52 -17.91
CA GLY A 126 -2.27 4.08 -16.58
C GLY A 126 -2.29 3.13 -15.39
N ASN A 127 -2.44 1.82 -15.56
CA ASN A 127 -2.42 0.88 -14.44
C ASN A 127 -1.03 0.27 -14.25
N GLU A 128 -0.64 0.09 -13.01
CA GLU A 128 0.58 -0.62 -12.65
C GLU A 128 0.38 -2.12 -12.81
N ALA A 129 1.43 -2.86 -13.17
CA ALA A 129 1.47 -4.30 -13.06
C ALA A 129 2.08 -4.67 -11.72
N GLY A 130 1.33 -5.38 -10.88
CA GLY A 130 1.79 -5.87 -9.59
C GLY A 130 2.85 -6.95 -9.78
N ILE A 131 4.03 -6.78 -9.18
CA ILE A 131 5.11 -7.78 -9.25
C ILE A 131 5.72 -7.90 -7.85
N ILE A 132 5.42 -8.99 -7.18
CA ILE A 132 5.90 -9.25 -5.82
C ILE A 132 6.78 -10.51 -5.83
N VAL A 133 7.92 -10.43 -5.16
CA VAL A 133 8.78 -11.59 -4.91
C VAL A 133 8.54 -12.09 -3.50
N ALA A 134 8.18 -13.35 -3.38
CA ALA A 134 7.93 -13.97 -2.08
C ALA A 134 8.65 -15.32 -1.95
N GLY A 135 9.02 -15.65 -0.72
CA GLY A 135 9.67 -16.90 -0.41
C GLY A 135 9.00 -17.66 0.73
N LEU A 136 9.29 -18.94 0.83
CA LEU A 136 8.77 -19.85 1.85
C LEU A 136 9.91 -20.50 2.61
N TYR A 137 9.81 -20.50 3.94
CA TYR A 137 10.63 -21.31 4.83
C TYR A 137 9.73 -21.98 5.87
N GLU A 138 9.69 -23.30 5.86
CA GLU A 138 8.75 -24.09 6.69
C GLU A 138 7.30 -23.64 6.49
N LYS A 139 6.69 -23.00 7.48
CA LYS A 139 5.32 -22.47 7.45
C LYS A 139 5.28 -20.94 7.27
N ASN A 140 6.44 -20.29 7.19
CA ASN A 140 6.54 -18.85 7.17
C ASN A 140 6.78 -18.33 5.75
N GLY A 141 5.99 -17.32 5.36
CA GLY A 141 6.15 -16.58 4.11
C GLY A 141 7.02 -15.33 4.32
N TYR A 142 7.81 -14.99 3.33
CA TYR A 142 8.71 -13.84 3.33
C TYR A 142 8.47 -13.00 2.08
N VAL A 143 8.04 -11.75 2.25
CA VAL A 143 8.03 -10.76 1.17
C VAL A 143 9.46 -10.26 0.99
N LEU A 144 10.02 -10.45 -0.20
CA LEU A 144 11.43 -10.19 -0.50
C LEU A 144 11.63 -8.92 -1.32
N ALA A 145 10.69 -8.60 -2.22
CA ALA A 145 10.74 -7.40 -3.04
C ALA A 145 9.36 -7.03 -3.60
N ASP A 146 9.16 -5.73 -3.77
CA ASP A 146 8.12 -5.14 -4.61
C ASP A 146 8.81 -4.58 -5.87
N LYS A 147 8.53 -5.15 -7.03
CA LYS A 147 9.03 -4.77 -8.36
C LYS A 147 7.91 -4.22 -9.24
N THR A 148 6.78 -3.85 -8.63
CA THR A 148 5.61 -3.27 -9.30
C THR A 148 5.99 -2.04 -10.10
N LEU A 149 5.48 -1.94 -11.31
CA LEU A 149 5.76 -0.82 -12.19
C LEU A 149 4.63 -0.55 -13.18
N GLN A 150 4.60 0.69 -13.67
CA GLN A 150 3.74 1.07 -14.77
C GLN A 150 4.48 0.88 -16.10
N GLY A 151 3.84 0.22 -17.06
CA GLY A 151 4.48 0.02 -18.36
C GLY A 151 3.70 -0.87 -19.32
N SER A 152 4.26 -1.02 -20.52
CA SER A 152 3.72 -1.93 -21.54
C SER A 152 3.84 -3.39 -21.10
N PRO A 153 3.12 -4.33 -21.74
CA PRO A 153 3.26 -5.77 -21.48
C PRO A 153 4.71 -6.25 -21.52
N LEU A 154 5.48 -5.81 -22.49
CA LEU A 154 6.89 -6.17 -22.57
C LEU A 154 7.73 -5.58 -21.42
N THR A 155 7.37 -4.41 -20.91
CA THR A 155 8.09 -3.74 -19.82
C THR A 155 7.94 -4.50 -18.51
N TRP A 156 6.70 -4.81 -18.10
CA TRP A 156 6.49 -5.58 -16.86
C TRP A 156 6.97 -7.03 -16.99
N ALA A 157 6.88 -7.64 -18.19
CA ALA A 157 7.40 -8.99 -18.38
C ALA A 157 8.93 -9.05 -18.22
N LYS A 158 9.65 -8.04 -18.73
CA LYS A 158 11.10 -7.91 -18.50
C LYS A 158 11.42 -7.75 -17.02
N ALA A 159 10.67 -6.96 -16.27
CA ALA A 159 10.85 -6.79 -14.83
C ALA A 159 10.60 -8.09 -14.06
N ALA A 160 9.53 -8.82 -14.40
CA ALA A 160 9.21 -10.10 -13.78
C ALA A 160 10.27 -11.17 -14.04
N VAL A 161 10.75 -11.27 -15.30
CA VAL A 161 11.83 -12.20 -15.68
C VAL A 161 13.15 -11.79 -15.03
N ALA A 162 13.47 -10.50 -14.96
CA ALA A 162 14.65 -10.02 -14.24
C ALA A 162 14.59 -10.39 -12.74
N ALA A 163 13.44 -10.19 -12.07
CA ALA A 163 13.23 -10.59 -10.71
C ALA A 163 13.34 -12.12 -10.52
N TYR A 164 12.81 -12.91 -11.47
CA TYR A 164 12.93 -14.37 -11.45
C TYR A 164 14.40 -14.82 -11.40
N HIS A 165 15.25 -14.23 -12.22
CA HIS A 165 16.69 -14.55 -12.25
C HIS A 165 17.44 -13.96 -11.05
N GLU A 166 17.16 -12.70 -10.67
CA GLU A 166 17.80 -12.01 -9.53
C GLU A 166 17.64 -12.80 -8.24
N TYR A 167 16.41 -13.26 -7.97
CA TYR A 167 16.07 -13.99 -6.75
C TYR A 167 16.20 -15.50 -6.89
N ARG A 168 16.60 -16.00 -8.07
CA ARG A 168 16.65 -17.43 -8.40
C ARG A 168 15.33 -18.12 -8.05
N ALA A 169 14.23 -17.50 -8.47
CA ALA A 169 12.90 -17.98 -8.15
C ALA A 169 12.62 -19.32 -8.85
N ASP A 170 11.82 -20.17 -8.24
CA ASP A 170 11.43 -21.48 -8.76
C ASP A 170 10.41 -21.33 -9.90
N ARG A 171 9.58 -20.30 -9.85
CA ARG A 171 8.53 -20.04 -10.83
C ARG A 171 8.03 -18.61 -10.82
N ILE A 172 7.40 -18.20 -11.93
CA ILE A 172 6.55 -17.03 -12.03
C ILE A 172 5.11 -17.52 -11.91
N ILE A 173 4.31 -16.88 -11.05
CA ILE A 173 2.89 -17.17 -10.85
C ILE A 173 2.10 -16.01 -11.43
N ALA A 174 1.11 -16.28 -12.28
CA ALA A 174 0.24 -15.26 -12.84
C ALA A 174 -1.22 -15.70 -12.81
N GLU A 175 -2.16 -14.75 -12.68
CA GLU A 175 -3.59 -15.03 -12.70
C GLU A 175 -4.07 -15.30 -14.13
N LYS A 176 -4.88 -16.37 -14.31
CA LYS A 176 -5.41 -16.77 -15.61
C LYS A 176 -6.61 -15.91 -16.04
N ASN A 177 -7.39 -15.39 -15.11
CA ASN A 177 -8.69 -14.77 -15.38
C ASN A 177 -8.61 -13.50 -16.23
N ASN A 178 -7.49 -12.77 -16.18
CA ASN A 178 -7.26 -11.52 -16.91
C ASN A 178 -6.30 -11.70 -18.10
N GLY A 179 -6.49 -12.74 -18.91
CA GLY A 179 -5.67 -12.96 -20.10
C GLY A 179 -4.41 -13.80 -19.85
N GLY A 180 -4.49 -14.79 -18.94
CA GLY A 180 -3.35 -15.60 -18.51
C GLY A 180 -2.56 -16.27 -19.64
N GLU A 181 -3.20 -16.68 -20.75
CA GLU A 181 -2.48 -17.20 -21.91
C GLU A 181 -1.63 -16.11 -22.56
N MET A 182 -2.14 -14.88 -22.69
CA MET A 182 -1.38 -13.73 -23.19
C MET A 182 -0.23 -13.38 -22.25
N VAL A 183 -0.47 -13.41 -20.92
CA VAL A 183 0.59 -13.16 -19.91
C VAL A 183 1.72 -14.16 -20.05
N GLN A 184 1.38 -15.45 -20.18
CA GLN A 184 2.37 -16.51 -20.38
C GLN A 184 3.16 -16.32 -21.69
N GLU A 185 2.49 -15.90 -22.75
CA GLU A 185 3.13 -15.68 -24.04
C GLU A 185 4.10 -14.50 -24.00
N VAL A 186 3.69 -13.38 -23.40
CA VAL A 186 4.56 -12.19 -23.23
C VAL A 186 5.78 -12.49 -22.36
N LEU A 187 5.64 -13.25 -21.28
CA LEU A 187 6.77 -13.70 -20.46
C LEU A 187 7.73 -14.59 -21.25
N ARG A 188 7.20 -15.54 -22.04
CA ARG A 188 8.02 -16.43 -22.89
C ARG A 188 8.70 -15.72 -24.05
N GLN A 189 8.15 -14.61 -24.53
CA GLN A 189 8.85 -13.76 -25.53
C GLN A 189 10.11 -13.12 -24.95
N VAL A 190 10.15 -12.87 -23.63
CA VAL A 190 11.34 -12.35 -22.94
C VAL A 190 12.33 -13.47 -22.67
N ASP A 191 11.87 -14.58 -22.12
CA ASP A 191 12.70 -15.75 -21.82
C ASP A 191 11.87 -17.03 -21.87
N GLN A 192 12.21 -17.94 -22.78
CA GLN A 192 11.51 -19.23 -22.95
C GLN A 192 11.81 -20.23 -21.82
N SER A 193 12.88 -20.02 -21.06
CA SER A 193 13.32 -20.94 -20.02
C SER A 193 12.60 -20.74 -18.68
N VAL A 194 11.85 -19.63 -18.49
CA VAL A 194 11.16 -19.35 -17.23
C VAL A 194 10.02 -20.33 -16.96
N HIS A 195 9.94 -20.79 -15.74
CA HIS A 195 8.88 -21.69 -15.31
C HIS A 195 7.65 -20.88 -14.88
N ILE A 196 6.59 -20.90 -15.67
CA ILE A 196 5.35 -20.13 -15.46
C ILE A 196 4.24 -21.06 -15.01
N VAL A 197 3.53 -20.65 -13.95
CA VAL A 197 2.34 -21.35 -13.46
C VAL A 197 1.17 -20.35 -13.48
N LEU A 198 0.11 -20.72 -14.19
CA LEU A 198 -1.14 -19.96 -14.20
C LEU A 198 -2.06 -20.48 -13.10
N VAL A 199 -2.58 -19.55 -12.29
CA VAL A 199 -3.54 -19.84 -11.23
C VAL A 199 -4.90 -19.25 -11.56
N ASN A 200 -5.98 -19.96 -11.19
CA ASN A 200 -7.33 -19.45 -11.31
C ASN A 200 -7.75 -18.80 -9.99
N ALA A 201 -8.10 -17.52 -10.03
CA ALA A 201 -8.80 -16.88 -8.94
C ALA A 201 -10.30 -17.18 -9.07
N SER A 202 -10.78 -18.14 -8.29
CA SER A 202 -12.19 -18.56 -8.26
C SER A 202 -13.01 -17.83 -7.20
N ARG A 203 -12.38 -17.06 -6.32
CA ARG A 203 -13.01 -16.30 -5.25
C ARG A 203 -12.69 -14.82 -5.42
N ASP A 204 -13.56 -13.97 -4.86
CA ASP A 204 -13.30 -12.54 -4.78
C ASP A 204 -12.03 -12.21 -3.97
N LYS A 205 -11.53 -10.99 -4.13
CA LYS A 205 -10.27 -10.55 -3.51
C LYS A 205 -10.34 -10.53 -1.99
N GLU A 206 -11.48 -10.12 -1.43
CA GLU A 206 -11.71 -10.11 0.02
C GLU A 206 -11.57 -11.51 0.62
N THR A 207 -12.29 -12.49 0.06
CA THR A 207 -12.22 -13.90 0.50
C THR A 207 -10.81 -14.50 0.35
N ARG A 208 -10.00 -14.00 -0.61
CA ARG A 208 -8.60 -14.43 -0.78
C ARG A 208 -7.66 -13.73 0.20
N ALA A 209 -7.95 -12.49 0.58
CA ALA A 209 -7.15 -11.69 1.49
C ALA A 209 -7.25 -12.17 2.95
N GLU A 210 -8.45 -12.55 3.42
CA GLU A 210 -8.69 -12.99 4.80
C GLU A 210 -7.73 -14.08 5.32
N PRO A 211 -7.46 -15.18 4.59
CA PRO A 211 -6.49 -16.18 5.04
C PRO A 211 -5.07 -15.63 5.16
N VAL A 212 -4.71 -14.65 4.32
CA VAL A 212 -3.38 -14.02 4.36
C VAL A 212 -3.28 -13.12 5.59
N VAL A 213 -4.33 -12.36 5.91
CA VAL A 213 -4.41 -11.55 7.15
C VAL A 213 -4.23 -12.44 8.37
N ALA A 214 -4.92 -13.57 8.43
CA ALA A 214 -4.78 -14.51 9.54
C ALA A 214 -3.35 -15.04 9.71
N LEU A 215 -2.59 -15.21 8.61
CA LEU A 215 -1.18 -15.57 8.67
C LEU A 215 -0.31 -14.44 9.21
N TYR A 216 -0.63 -13.17 8.92
CA TYR A 216 0.04 -12.02 9.55
C TYR A 216 -0.24 -11.97 11.05
N GLU A 217 -1.49 -12.14 11.47
CA GLU A 217 -1.87 -12.17 12.89
C GLU A 217 -1.16 -13.27 13.67
N GLN A 218 -0.94 -14.41 13.04
CA GLN A 218 -0.23 -15.55 13.61
C GLN A 218 1.30 -15.39 13.58
N GLY A 219 1.82 -14.33 12.96
CA GLY A 219 3.25 -14.10 12.82
C GLY A 219 3.94 -15.03 11.82
N HIS A 220 3.20 -15.54 10.83
CA HIS A 220 3.71 -16.42 9.78
C HIS A 220 4.14 -15.69 8.51
N ILE A 221 3.87 -14.39 8.40
CA ILE A 221 4.34 -13.59 7.26
C ILE A 221 5.35 -12.56 7.74
N HIS A 222 6.40 -12.38 6.95
CA HIS A 222 7.48 -11.46 7.26
C HIS A 222 7.80 -10.57 6.05
N HIS A 223 8.13 -9.30 6.31
CA HIS A 223 8.66 -8.36 5.32
C HIS A 223 10.17 -8.23 5.50
N VAL A 224 10.95 -8.57 4.48
CA VAL A 224 12.41 -8.44 4.51
C VAL A 224 12.80 -7.04 4.06
N GLY A 225 12.80 -6.09 4.99
CA GLY A 225 12.98 -4.67 4.73
C GLY A 225 11.66 -3.90 4.62
N ASN A 226 11.68 -2.78 3.92
CA ASN A 226 10.56 -1.85 3.78
C ASN A 226 10.02 -1.86 2.36
N PHE A 227 8.70 -2.01 2.20
CA PHE A 227 7.99 -1.97 0.93
C PHE A 227 6.87 -0.94 1.00
N TYR A 228 7.23 0.34 1.19
CA TYR A 228 6.28 1.42 1.54
C TYR A 228 5.05 1.47 0.64
N ALA A 229 5.21 1.31 -0.68
CA ALA A 229 4.09 1.38 -1.60
C ALA A 229 3.12 0.19 -1.44
N LEU A 230 3.64 -1.03 -1.31
CA LEU A 230 2.85 -2.23 -1.01
C LEU A 230 2.17 -2.12 0.35
N GLU A 231 2.91 -1.73 1.37
CA GLU A 231 2.45 -1.61 2.75
C GLU A 231 1.37 -0.53 2.89
N ASP A 232 1.49 0.59 2.15
CA ASP A 232 0.46 1.60 2.06
C ASP A 232 -0.82 1.05 1.42
N GLU A 233 -0.73 0.35 0.28
CA GLU A 233 -1.88 -0.27 -0.35
C GLU A 233 -2.58 -1.26 0.58
N MET A 234 -1.83 -2.10 1.30
CA MET A 234 -2.38 -3.06 2.28
C MET A 234 -3.13 -2.36 3.42
N CYS A 235 -2.55 -1.29 3.99
CA CYS A 235 -3.14 -0.58 5.13
C CYS A 235 -4.28 0.37 4.75
N TYR A 236 -4.47 0.67 3.46
CA TYR A 236 -5.52 1.57 2.99
C TYR A 236 -6.64 0.89 2.23
N TRP A 237 -6.43 -0.33 1.77
CA TRP A 237 -7.47 -1.06 1.08
C TRP A 237 -8.53 -1.58 2.05
N VAL A 238 -9.78 -1.28 1.71
CA VAL A 238 -10.96 -1.73 2.43
C VAL A 238 -11.74 -2.71 1.55
N PRO A 239 -12.23 -3.83 2.09
CA PRO A 239 -13.14 -4.71 1.38
C PRO A 239 -14.29 -3.96 0.70
N GLY A 240 -14.52 -4.25 -0.59
CA GLY A 240 -15.49 -3.53 -1.43
C GLY A 240 -14.89 -2.38 -2.26
N ASP A 241 -13.70 -1.90 -1.96
CA ASP A 241 -12.98 -0.94 -2.80
C ASP A 241 -12.34 -1.62 -4.03
N PRO A 242 -12.10 -0.87 -5.12
CA PRO A 242 -11.26 -1.36 -6.21
C PRO A 242 -9.91 -1.84 -5.68
N SER A 243 -9.52 -3.05 -6.06
CA SER A 243 -8.28 -3.62 -5.57
C SER A 243 -7.06 -2.90 -6.14
N PRO A 244 -6.09 -2.57 -5.29
CA PRO A 244 -4.77 -2.12 -5.73
C PRO A 244 -3.97 -3.29 -6.34
N ASN A 245 -3.03 -2.94 -7.22
CA ASN A 245 -2.35 -3.95 -8.03
C ASN A 245 -1.23 -4.71 -7.29
N ARG A 246 -0.61 -4.09 -6.27
CA ARG A 246 0.52 -4.70 -5.55
C ARG A 246 0.11 -5.80 -4.60
N MET A 247 -1.05 -5.64 -3.97
CA MET A 247 -1.49 -6.60 -2.97
C MET A 247 -2.34 -7.75 -3.54
N ASP A 248 -2.69 -7.72 -4.82
CA ASP A 248 -3.53 -8.75 -5.46
C ASP A 248 -2.78 -10.06 -5.84
#